data_025b2c8499fc9fd3a2f4f7eaa3f507bf
#
_entry.id   025b2c8499fc9fd3a2f4f7eaa3f507bf
#
_cell.length_a   1.000
_cell.length_b   1.000
_cell.length_c   1.000
_cell.angle_alpha   90.00
_cell.angle_beta   90.00
_cell.angle_gamma   90.00
#
_symmetry.space_group_name_H-M   'P 1'
#
loop_
_entity.id
_entity.type
_entity.pdbx_description
1 polymer ?
#
loop_
_entity_poly.entity_id
_entity_poly.type
_entity_poly.pdbx_seq_one_letter_code
_entity_poly.pdbx_strand_id
1 'polypeptide(L)'
;FLTGVLLFSKKIAAYSPEQNVGLLLPSSGGGAIASMAILALGKTIVNLNFTAGKKALKSAAEQAEVKNIYTSRKFLDKMAERGITLESFFPNSKLHMLEDIREEISTLTRLTTLLKAIVMPTNLIRKTYFKEVSMSDTAAILFSSGSEGSPKGVELSHSNIAANAKQAAIELSAVNTDIIMSTLPTFHAFGFAITTLMPLSEGIPIVCHADPKDVATIASGIEKYSGTILVGTPTFLRMYTISKKVTSESMQSLRLVVAGAEKLRSEVREGFESKFNMTVYEGYGTTETSPGASVNLPDIPASNFTPHKLRNRPGTVGKAFSGTEFRIVDPDSLDPIATGEDGLILIGGPQIMKGYLKMPE
;
A
#
# COMPACT_ATOMS: atom_id res chain seq x y z
N PHE A 1 -0.44 10.72 -15.38
CA PHE A 1 -1.19 9.97 -14.36
C PHE A 1 -2.64 10.46 -14.29
N LEU A 2 -2.90 11.74 -13.98
CA LEU A 2 -4.26 12.31 -13.83
C LEU A 2 -5.16 12.02 -15.04
N THR A 3 -4.65 12.18 -16.27
CA THR A 3 -5.39 11.83 -17.49
C THR A 3 -5.90 10.40 -17.49
N GLY A 4 -5.06 9.45 -17.05
CA GLY A 4 -5.44 8.05 -16.91
C GLY A 4 -6.56 7.88 -15.86
N VAL A 5 -6.45 8.52 -14.71
CA VAL A 5 -7.49 8.51 -13.66
C VAL A 5 -8.83 9.02 -14.20
N LEU A 6 -8.84 10.17 -14.89
CA LEU A 6 -10.06 10.75 -15.47
C LEU A 6 -10.70 9.89 -16.56
N LEU A 7 -9.89 9.21 -17.37
CA LEU A 7 -10.37 8.31 -18.41
C LEU A 7 -10.98 7.03 -17.82
N PHE A 8 -10.26 6.42 -16.88
CA PHE A 8 -10.71 5.19 -16.23
C PHE A 8 -11.92 5.41 -15.33
N SER A 9 -11.99 6.54 -14.61
CA SER A 9 -13.17 6.84 -13.77
C SER A 9 -14.48 6.84 -14.58
N LYS A 10 -14.48 7.40 -15.80
CA LYS A 10 -15.66 7.36 -16.67
C LYS A 10 -16.08 5.94 -17.04
N LYS A 11 -15.11 5.07 -17.35
CA LYS A 11 -15.37 3.68 -17.71
C LYS A 11 -15.84 2.86 -16.51
N ILE A 12 -15.18 3.03 -15.36
CA ILE A 12 -15.57 2.37 -14.10
C ILE A 12 -16.99 2.79 -13.69
N ALA A 13 -17.33 4.08 -13.80
CA ALA A 13 -18.70 4.58 -13.53
C ALA A 13 -19.76 3.91 -14.41
N ALA A 14 -19.44 3.64 -15.68
CA ALA A 14 -20.34 3.00 -16.61
C ALA A 14 -20.52 1.49 -16.37
N TYR A 15 -19.45 0.81 -15.93
CA TYR A 15 -19.44 -0.64 -15.79
C TYR A 15 -19.79 -1.14 -14.39
N SER A 16 -19.50 -0.35 -13.37
CA SER A 16 -19.66 -0.72 -11.96
C SER A 16 -20.59 0.24 -11.24
N PRO A 17 -21.93 0.01 -11.28
CA PRO A 17 -22.88 0.84 -10.54
C PRO A 17 -22.78 0.65 -9.02
N GLU A 18 -22.30 -0.51 -8.55
CA GLU A 18 -22.15 -0.85 -7.14
C GLU A 18 -21.10 -0.01 -6.42
N GLN A 19 -21.18 0.00 -5.07
CA GLN A 19 -20.24 0.75 -4.23
C GLN A 19 -18.85 0.07 -4.16
N ASN A 20 -18.81 -1.26 -4.00
CA ASN A 20 -17.60 -2.02 -3.82
C ASN A 20 -17.06 -2.52 -5.15
N VAL A 21 -15.84 -2.12 -5.50
CA VAL A 21 -15.20 -2.44 -6.79
C VAL A 21 -13.94 -3.26 -6.56
N GLY A 22 -13.87 -4.44 -7.15
CA GLY A 22 -12.74 -5.36 -7.01
C GLY A 22 -11.52 -4.93 -7.84
N LEU A 23 -10.35 -5.01 -7.22
CA LEU A 23 -9.06 -4.95 -7.91
C LEU A 23 -8.31 -6.27 -7.72
N LEU A 24 -7.92 -6.88 -8.83
CA LEU A 24 -7.13 -8.11 -8.87
C LEU A 24 -5.87 -7.84 -9.69
N LEU A 25 -4.95 -7.07 -9.12
CA LEU A 25 -3.78 -6.54 -9.81
C LEU A 25 -2.53 -6.57 -8.92
N PRO A 26 -1.36 -6.85 -9.50
CA PRO A 26 -0.09 -6.61 -8.82
C PRO A 26 0.23 -5.11 -8.79
N SER A 27 1.27 -4.74 -8.05
CA SER A 27 1.82 -3.38 -8.05
C SER A 27 2.19 -2.95 -9.46
N SER A 28 1.50 -1.93 -9.98
CA SER A 28 1.65 -1.45 -11.36
C SER A 28 1.06 -0.07 -11.53
N GLY A 29 1.53 0.67 -12.53
CA GLY A 29 0.95 1.96 -12.89
C GLY A 29 -0.54 1.88 -13.26
N GLY A 30 -0.96 0.79 -13.92
CA GLY A 30 -2.38 0.53 -14.22
C GLY A 30 -3.22 0.33 -12.95
N GLY A 31 -2.69 -0.44 -11.98
CA GLY A 31 -3.32 -0.64 -10.68
C GLY A 31 -3.44 0.65 -9.87
N ALA A 32 -2.40 1.49 -9.87
CA ALA A 32 -2.42 2.80 -9.24
C ALA A 32 -3.46 3.75 -9.87
N ILE A 33 -3.55 3.78 -11.20
CA ILE A 33 -4.56 4.56 -11.93
C ILE A 33 -5.97 4.06 -11.60
N ALA A 34 -6.20 2.74 -11.63
CA ALA A 34 -7.49 2.14 -11.32
C ALA A 34 -7.92 2.42 -9.88
N SER A 35 -6.99 2.31 -8.90
CA SER A 35 -7.25 2.65 -7.49
C SER A 35 -7.72 4.10 -7.35
N MET A 36 -6.97 5.05 -7.92
CA MET A 36 -7.34 6.47 -7.85
C MET A 36 -8.63 6.77 -8.62
N ALA A 37 -8.91 6.06 -9.71
CA ALA A 37 -10.15 6.24 -10.46
C ALA A 37 -11.38 5.76 -9.67
N ILE A 38 -11.27 4.67 -8.92
CA ILE A 38 -12.33 4.17 -8.03
C ILE A 38 -12.59 5.17 -6.89
N LEU A 39 -11.53 5.65 -6.24
CA LEU A 39 -11.62 6.65 -5.16
C LEU A 39 -12.22 7.98 -5.67
N ALA A 40 -11.85 8.42 -6.88
CA ALA A 40 -12.40 9.62 -7.50
C ALA A 40 -13.93 9.55 -7.70
N LEU A 41 -14.47 8.35 -7.86
CA LEU A 41 -15.91 8.10 -7.96
C LEU A 41 -16.62 7.95 -6.60
N GLY A 42 -15.89 8.10 -5.50
CA GLY A 42 -16.42 7.85 -4.15
C GLY A 42 -16.81 6.39 -3.91
N LYS A 43 -16.16 5.47 -4.61
CA LYS A 43 -16.39 4.02 -4.48
C LYS A 43 -15.33 3.39 -3.59
N THR A 44 -15.65 2.22 -3.06
CA THR A 44 -14.79 1.44 -2.16
C THR A 44 -13.93 0.48 -2.97
N ILE A 45 -12.61 0.53 -2.77
CA ILE A 45 -11.67 -0.43 -3.35
C ILE A 45 -11.71 -1.72 -2.54
N VAL A 46 -11.89 -2.86 -3.22
CA VAL A 46 -11.69 -4.18 -2.63
C VAL A 46 -10.47 -4.83 -3.29
N ASN A 47 -9.32 -4.74 -2.62
CA ASN A 47 -8.08 -5.35 -3.12
C ASN A 47 -8.09 -6.86 -2.83
N LEU A 48 -8.16 -7.68 -3.89
CA LEU A 48 -8.26 -9.13 -3.80
C LEU A 48 -6.85 -9.76 -3.75
N ASN A 49 -6.59 -10.51 -2.69
CA ASN A 49 -5.30 -11.19 -2.47
C ASN A 49 -5.15 -12.42 -3.36
N PHE A 50 -4.58 -12.28 -4.53
CA PHE A 50 -4.37 -13.35 -5.50
C PHE A 50 -3.33 -14.41 -5.06
N THR A 51 -2.66 -14.23 -3.94
CA THR A 51 -1.79 -15.26 -3.34
C THR A 51 -2.53 -16.15 -2.35
N ALA A 52 -3.75 -15.77 -1.97
CA ALA A 52 -4.62 -16.59 -1.14
C ALA A 52 -5.21 -17.75 -1.97
N GLY A 53 -5.55 -18.85 -1.30
CA GLY A 53 -6.20 -19.97 -1.95
C GLY A 53 -7.60 -19.61 -2.51
N LYS A 54 -8.07 -20.38 -3.49
CA LYS A 54 -9.37 -20.18 -4.19
C LYS A 54 -10.53 -19.89 -3.23
N LYS A 55 -10.64 -20.71 -2.15
CA LYS A 55 -11.73 -20.56 -1.15
C LYS A 55 -11.71 -19.20 -0.47
N ALA A 56 -10.53 -18.72 -0.06
CA ALA A 56 -10.37 -17.45 0.62
C ALA A 56 -10.66 -16.26 -0.33
N LEU A 57 -10.19 -16.35 -1.57
CA LEU A 57 -10.41 -15.32 -2.57
C LEU A 57 -11.90 -15.18 -2.94
N LYS A 58 -12.56 -16.31 -3.17
CA LYS A 58 -14.01 -16.36 -3.43
C LYS A 58 -14.80 -15.80 -2.25
N SER A 59 -14.48 -16.24 -1.03
CA SER A 59 -15.12 -15.75 0.20
C SER A 59 -14.95 -14.23 0.36
N ALA A 60 -13.76 -13.68 0.11
CA ALA A 60 -13.51 -12.25 0.18
C ALA A 60 -14.39 -11.45 -0.81
N ALA A 61 -14.48 -11.91 -2.07
CA ALA A 61 -15.31 -11.27 -3.07
C ALA A 61 -16.81 -11.33 -2.72
N GLU A 62 -17.26 -12.46 -2.19
CA GLU A 62 -18.66 -12.65 -1.76
C GLU A 62 -19.01 -11.83 -0.53
N GLN A 63 -18.14 -11.79 0.50
CA GLN A 63 -18.34 -10.97 1.69
C GLN A 63 -18.45 -9.47 1.35
N ALA A 64 -17.58 -9.00 0.46
CA ALA A 64 -17.59 -7.61 0.00
C ALA A 64 -18.58 -7.34 -1.16
N GLU A 65 -19.38 -8.32 -1.56
CA GLU A 65 -20.40 -8.20 -2.62
C GLU A 65 -19.85 -7.63 -3.94
N VAL A 66 -18.62 -8.05 -4.29
CA VAL A 66 -17.92 -7.57 -5.48
C VAL A 66 -18.54 -8.18 -6.73
N LYS A 67 -19.13 -7.32 -7.57
CA LYS A 67 -19.75 -7.74 -8.86
C LYS A 67 -18.86 -7.48 -10.06
N ASN A 68 -18.00 -6.46 -9.98
CA ASN A 68 -17.09 -6.09 -11.04
C ASN A 68 -15.65 -6.06 -10.50
N ILE A 69 -14.74 -6.75 -11.20
CA ILE A 69 -13.31 -6.87 -10.84
C ILE A 69 -12.48 -6.36 -12.00
N TYR A 70 -11.59 -5.42 -11.73
CA TYR A 70 -10.64 -4.92 -12.70
C TYR A 70 -9.30 -5.64 -12.57
N THR A 71 -8.79 -6.14 -13.68
CA THR A 71 -7.57 -6.92 -13.76
C THR A 71 -6.83 -6.65 -15.08
N SER A 72 -5.73 -7.35 -15.33
CA SER A 72 -4.92 -7.24 -16.53
C SER A 72 -4.77 -8.59 -17.19
N ARG A 73 -4.94 -8.65 -18.52
CA ARG A 73 -4.73 -9.87 -19.32
C ARG A 73 -3.32 -10.42 -19.07
N LYS A 74 -2.31 -9.57 -19.21
CA LYS A 74 -0.91 -9.94 -18.95
C LYS A 74 -0.69 -10.53 -17.54
N PHE A 75 -1.43 -10.06 -16.54
CA PHE A 75 -1.34 -10.62 -15.19
C PHE A 75 -2.02 -11.99 -15.10
N LEU A 76 -3.20 -12.14 -15.68
CA LEU A 76 -3.92 -13.43 -15.70
C LEU A 76 -3.11 -14.50 -16.45
N ASP A 77 -2.54 -14.17 -17.61
CA ASP A 77 -1.68 -15.08 -18.39
C ASP A 77 -0.48 -15.54 -17.55
N LYS A 78 0.19 -14.62 -16.85
CA LYS A 78 1.31 -14.95 -15.94
C LYS A 78 0.89 -15.88 -14.79
N MET A 79 -0.34 -15.74 -14.30
CA MET A 79 -0.87 -16.65 -13.26
C MET A 79 -1.24 -18.01 -13.86
N ALA A 80 -1.80 -18.03 -15.06
CA ALA A 80 -2.10 -19.26 -15.79
C ALA A 80 -0.84 -20.09 -16.10
N GLU A 81 0.27 -19.45 -16.47
CA GLU A 81 1.59 -20.08 -16.63
C GLU A 81 2.07 -20.77 -15.34
N ARG A 82 1.62 -20.30 -14.18
CA ARG A 82 1.89 -20.93 -12.86
C ARG A 82 0.83 -21.95 -12.45
N GLY A 83 -0.10 -22.31 -13.36
CA GLY A 83 -1.18 -23.27 -13.11
C GLY A 83 -2.37 -22.69 -12.33
N ILE A 84 -2.52 -21.37 -12.24
CA ILE A 84 -3.59 -20.71 -11.48
C ILE A 84 -4.51 -19.95 -12.43
N THR A 85 -5.71 -20.49 -12.66
CA THR A 85 -6.76 -19.85 -13.48
C THR A 85 -7.66 -19.02 -12.59
N LEU A 86 -7.25 -17.76 -12.34
CA LEU A 86 -7.93 -16.85 -11.41
C LEU A 86 -9.39 -16.53 -11.82
N GLU A 87 -9.70 -16.49 -13.12
CA GLU A 87 -11.03 -16.22 -13.63
C GLU A 87 -12.07 -17.21 -13.08
N SER A 88 -11.69 -18.47 -12.94
CA SER A 88 -12.55 -19.54 -12.40
C SER A 88 -12.91 -19.35 -10.91
N PHE A 89 -12.27 -18.42 -10.23
CA PHE A 89 -12.50 -18.18 -8.81
C PHE A 89 -13.68 -17.24 -8.55
N PHE A 90 -14.11 -16.48 -9.57
CA PHE A 90 -15.13 -15.44 -9.47
C PHE A 90 -16.33 -15.68 -10.38
N PRO A 91 -17.09 -16.78 -10.20
CA PRO A 91 -18.21 -17.13 -11.09
C PRO A 91 -19.35 -16.10 -11.07
N ASN A 92 -19.45 -15.32 -10.00
CA ASN A 92 -20.53 -14.33 -9.78
C ASN A 92 -20.04 -12.88 -10.04
N SER A 93 -18.81 -12.69 -10.51
CA SER A 93 -18.25 -11.37 -10.77
C SER A 93 -17.79 -11.27 -12.22
N LYS A 94 -17.99 -10.09 -12.82
CA LYS A 94 -17.49 -9.79 -14.16
C LYS A 94 -16.06 -9.27 -14.08
N LEU A 95 -15.16 -9.86 -14.86
CA LEU A 95 -13.78 -9.37 -14.98
C LEU A 95 -13.70 -8.36 -16.13
N HIS A 96 -13.03 -7.24 -15.87
CA HIS A 96 -12.74 -6.19 -16.83
C HIS A 96 -11.24 -6.06 -17.01
N MET A 97 -10.76 -6.27 -18.23
CA MET A 97 -9.35 -6.12 -18.57
C MET A 97 -9.00 -4.64 -18.75
N LEU A 98 -7.96 -4.17 -18.08
CA LEU A 98 -7.51 -2.78 -18.22
C LEU A 98 -7.08 -2.46 -19.64
N GLU A 99 -6.57 -3.46 -20.35
CA GLU A 99 -6.19 -3.38 -21.76
C GLU A 99 -7.40 -3.08 -22.65
N ASP A 100 -8.51 -3.82 -22.46
CA ASP A 100 -9.75 -3.64 -23.24
C ASP A 100 -10.35 -2.25 -22.97
N ILE A 101 -10.39 -1.84 -21.69
CA ILE A 101 -10.84 -0.49 -21.31
C ILE A 101 -10.00 0.59 -22.01
N ARG A 102 -8.69 0.38 -22.09
CA ARG A 102 -7.78 1.31 -22.76
C ARG A 102 -8.07 1.36 -24.29
N GLU A 103 -8.34 0.24 -24.93
CA GLU A 103 -8.64 0.16 -26.36
C GLU A 103 -9.97 0.83 -26.73
N GLU A 104 -10.99 0.71 -25.86
CA GLU A 104 -12.27 1.39 -26.04
C GLU A 104 -12.19 2.92 -25.97
N ILE A 105 -11.11 3.49 -25.47
CA ILE A 105 -10.94 4.95 -25.38
C ILE A 105 -10.30 5.46 -26.65
N SER A 106 -11.07 6.22 -27.44
CA SER A 106 -10.59 6.79 -28.69
C SER A 106 -9.41 7.76 -28.48
N THR A 107 -8.56 7.89 -29.49
CA THR A 107 -7.42 8.82 -29.46
C THR A 107 -7.86 10.26 -29.21
N LEU A 108 -8.97 10.68 -29.81
CA LEU A 108 -9.54 12.02 -29.60
C LEU A 108 -9.92 12.23 -28.13
N THR A 109 -10.57 11.24 -27.50
CA THR A 109 -10.92 11.29 -26.07
C THR A 109 -9.67 11.37 -25.20
N ARG A 110 -8.61 10.63 -25.52
CA ARG A 110 -7.32 10.71 -24.79
C ARG A 110 -6.71 12.10 -24.87
N LEU A 111 -6.62 12.67 -26.08
CA LEU A 111 -6.04 13.98 -26.31
C LEU A 111 -6.86 15.10 -25.64
N THR A 112 -8.18 15.09 -25.78
CA THR A 112 -9.05 16.09 -25.17
C THR A 112 -9.02 16.00 -23.63
N THR A 113 -8.93 14.80 -23.07
CA THR A 113 -8.81 14.62 -21.61
C THR A 113 -7.42 15.04 -21.12
N LEU A 114 -6.36 14.77 -21.88
CA LEU A 114 -5.02 15.27 -21.57
C LEU A 114 -4.99 16.80 -21.55
N LEU A 115 -5.56 17.44 -22.57
CA LEU A 115 -5.65 18.90 -22.62
C LEU A 115 -6.42 19.45 -21.42
N LYS A 116 -7.56 18.86 -21.07
CA LYS A 116 -8.32 19.22 -19.86
C LYS A 116 -7.49 19.07 -18.59
N ALA A 117 -6.76 17.97 -18.43
CA ALA A 117 -5.91 17.73 -17.26
C ALA A 117 -4.76 18.76 -17.11
N ILE A 118 -4.31 19.36 -18.24
CA ILE A 118 -3.25 20.37 -18.23
C ILE A 118 -3.82 21.78 -18.01
N VAL A 119 -4.94 22.12 -18.67
CA VAL A 119 -5.42 23.51 -18.75
C VAL A 119 -6.48 23.84 -17.71
N MET A 120 -7.28 22.86 -17.27
CA MET A 120 -8.36 23.13 -16.33
C MET A 120 -7.81 23.41 -14.91
N PRO A 121 -8.31 24.44 -14.21
CA PRO A 121 -8.01 24.66 -12.81
C PRO A 121 -8.37 23.41 -11.95
N THR A 122 -7.53 23.11 -10.97
CA THR A 122 -7.69 21.91 -10.11
C THR A 122 -9.09 21.85 -9.46
N ASN A 123 -9.63 22.99 -9.00
CA ASN A 123 -10.97 23.04 -8.42
C ASN A 123 -12.08 22.66 -9.41
N LEU A 124 -11.91 23.00 -10.69
CA LEU A 124 -12.87 22.65 -11.73
C LEU A 124 -12.76 21.15 -12.08
N ILE A 125 -11.53 20.60 -12.15
CA ILE A 125 -11.31 19.16 -12.31
C ILE A 125 -11.99 18.39 -11.16
N ARG A 126 -11.78 18.83 -9.91
CA ARG A 126 -12.40 18.23 -8.74
C ARG A 126 -13.92 18.22 -8.83
N LYS A 127 -14.54 19.36 -9.10
CA LYS A 127 -16.01 19.49 -9.22
C LYS A 127 -16.61 18.68 -10.38
N THR A 128 -15.86 18.51 -11.47
CA THR A 128 -16.37 17.87 -12.69
C THR A 128 -16.24 16.34 -12.66
N TYR A 129 -15.16 15.84 -12.05
CA TYR A 129 -14.79 14.43 -12.19
C TYR A 129 -14.78 13.66 -10.87
N PHE A 130 -14.68 14.34 -9.74
CA PHE A 130 -14.58 13.67 -8.44
C PHE A 130 -15.90 13.81 -7.69
N LYS A 131 -16.39 12.69 -7.19
CA LYS A 131 -17.57 12.67 -6.34
C LYS A 131 -17.22 13.18 -4.94
N GLU A 132 -18.07 13.99 -4.37
CA GLU A 132 -17.94 14.36 -2.96
C GLU A 132 -18.29 13.15 -2.08
N VAL A 133 -17.45 12.91 -1.07
CA VAL A 133 -17.58 11.81 -0.12
C VAL A 133 -17.40 12.34 1.30
N SER A 134 -17.98 11.64 2.27
CA SER A 134 -17.62 11.86 3.67
C SER A 134 -16.25 11.24 3.94
N MET A 135 -15.44 11.90 4.75
CA MET A 135 -14.16 11.34 5.19
C MET A 135 -14.34 10.07 6.03
N SER A 136 -15.52 9.83 6.59
CA SER A 136 -15.90 8.61 7.31
C SER A 136 -16.38 7.47 6.40
N ASP A 137 -16.62 7.74 5.10
CA ASP A 137 -17.01 6.69 4.15
C ASP A 137 -15.87 5.69 3.97
N THR A 138 -16.22 4.43 3.74
CA THR A 138 -15.25 3.35 3.51
C THR A 138 -14.59 3.55 2.14
N ALA A 139 -13.28 3.78 2.15
CA ALA A 139 -12.46 3.95 0.95
C ALA A 139 -11.88 2.63 0.44
N ALA A 140 -11.54 1.72 1.35
CA ALA A 140 -10.99 0.42 1.00
C ALA A 140 -11.42 -0.67 1.97
N ILE A 141 -11.52 -1.90 1.45
CA ILE A 141 -11.65 -3.13 2.23
C ILE A 141 -10.46 -4.02 1.89
N LEU A 142 -9.66 -4.35 2.91
CA LEU A 142 -8.50 -5.21 2.77
C LEU A 142 -8.73 -6.47 3.60
N PHE A 143 -8.54 -7.63 2.99
CA PHE A 143 -8.75 -8.90 3.68
C PHE A 143 -7.46 -9.39 4.34
N SER A 144 -7.49 -9.53 5.67
CA SER A 144 -6.44 -10.17 6.46
C SER A 144 -6.66 -11.69 6.53
N SER A 145 -5.57 -12.45 6.69
CA SER A 145 -5.66 -13.88 7.01
C SER A 145 -6.15 -14.00 8.45
N GLY A 146 -7.44 -14.23 8.64
CA GLY A 146 -7.99 -14.48 9.98
C GLY A 146 -7.33 -15.70 10.65
N SER A 147 -7.05 -15.59 11.94
CA SER A 147 -6.50 -16.68 12.76
C SER A 147 -7.37 -17.96 12.74
N GLU A 148 -8.64 -17.85 12.40
CA GLU A 148 -9.62 -18.94 12.34
C GLU A 148 -9.91 -19.44 10.91
N GLY A 149 -9.07 -19.09 9.92
CA GLY A 149 -9.13 -19.62 8.55
C GLY A 149 -10.09 -18.92 7.58
N SER A 150 -10.99 -18.04 8.03
CA SER A 150 -11.81 -17.18 7.17
C SER A 150 -11.19 -15.79 7.08
N PRO A 151 -11.05 -15.20 5.87
CA PRO A 151 -10.51 -13.85 5.74
C PRO A 151 -11.46 -12.83 6.38
N LYS A 152 -10.90 -11.93 7.21
CA LYS A 152 -11.64 -10.79 7.80
C LYS A 152 -11.43 -9.56 6.92
N GLY A 153 -12.51 -8.93 6.49
CA GLY A 153 -12.47 -7.68 5.73
C GLY A 153 -12.29 -6.49 6.67
N VAL A 154 -11.15 -5.82 6.61
CA VAL A 154 -10.87 -4.60 7.38
C VAL A 154 -11.37 -3.41 6.59
N GLU A 155 -12.30 -2.64 7.16
CA GLU A 155 -12.85 -1.43 6.54
C GLU A 155 -12.03 -0.20 6.93
N LEU A 156 -11.41 0.43 5.93
CA LEU A 156 -10.62 1.65 6.07
C LEU A 156 -11.38 2.84 5.47
N SER A 157 -11.60 3.88 6.25
CA SER A 157 -12.22 5.11 5.75
C SER A 157 -11.23 5.97 4.97
N HIS A 158 -11.75 6.95 4.23
CA HIS A 158 -10.91 7.99 3.61
C HIS A 158 -10.04 8.70 4.65
N SER A 159 -10.59 8.98 5.84
CA SER A 159 -9.82 9.65 6.91
C SER A 159 -8.73 8.76 7.48
N ASN A 160 -8.96 7.46 7.67
CA ASN A 160 -7.93 6.54 8.17
C ASN A 160 -6.72 6.47 7.23
N ILE A 161 -7.00 6.26 5.94
CA ILE A 161 -5.94 6.17 4.91
C ILE A 161 -5.21 7.51 4.76
N ALA A 162 -5.94 8.64 4.70
CA ALA A 162 -5.33 9.96 4.55
C ALA A 162 -4.48 10.34 5.77
N ALA A 163 -4.96 10.04 6.99
CA ALA A 163 -4.21 10.28 8.22
C ALA A 163 -2.91 9.45 8.23
N ASN A 164 -2.99 8.14 7.94
CA ASN A 164 -1.80 7.29 7.94
C ASN A 164 -0.82 7.64 6.82
N ALA A 165 -1.31 7.98 5.62
CA ALA A 165 -0.47 8.48 4.54
C ALA A 165 0.31 9.73 4.97
N LYS A 166 -0.37 10.69 5.62
CA LYS A 166 0.27 11.92 6.11
C LYS A 166 1.25 11.65 7.25
N GLN A 167 0.88 10.81 8.22
CA GLN A 167 1.77 10.37 9.29
C GLN A 167 3.04 9.73 8.71
N ALA A 168 2.89 8.77 7.78
CA ALA A 168 4.03 8.11 7.14
C ALA A 168 4.91 9.10 6.35
N ALA A 169 4.33 10.01 5.58
CA ALA A 169 5.08 11.01 4.83
C ALA A 169 5.92 11.92 5.77
N ILE A 170 5.34 12.35 6.89
CA ILE A 170 6.03 13.17 7.90
C ILE A 170 7.15 12.37 8.57
N GLU A 171 6.85 11.16 9.04
CA GLU A 171 7.84 10.35 9.75
C GLU A 171 9.01 9.96 8.84
N LEU A 172 8.74 9.53 7.61
CA LEU A 172 9.79 9.20 6.63
C LEU A 172 10.53 10.43 6.09
N SER A 173 10.11 11.63 6.51
CA SER A 173 10.60 12.91 5.96
C SER A 173 10.59 12.88 4.43
N ALA A 174 9.47 12.41 3.88
CA ALA A 174 9.30 12.24 2.45
C ALA A 174 9.15 13.60 1.75
N VAL A 175 9.89 13.78 0.66
CA VAL A 175 9.93 15.02 -0.12
C VAL A 175 9.64 14.75 -1.60
N ASN A 176 9.29 15.77 -2.34
CA ASN A 176 8.92 15.66 -3.77
C ASN A 176 10.07 15.21 -4.69
N THR A 177 11.30 15.24 -4.20
CA THR A 177 12.48 14.70 -4.91
C THR A 177 12.70 13.21 -4.63
N ASP A 178 11.97 12.62 -3.70
CA ASP A 178 12.02 11.17 -3.47
C ASP A 178 11.41 10.39 -4.61
N ILE A 179 11.86 9.15 -4.75
CA ILE A 179 11.27 8.13 -5.63
C ILE A 179 11.06 6.87 -4.82
N ILE A 180 9.81 6.47 -4.68
CA ILE A 180 9.44 5.31 -3.87
C ILE A 180 9.34 4.06 -4.74
N MET A 181 10.01 2.99 -4.29
CA MET A 181 9.93 1.67 -4.93
C MET A 181 8.63 0.98 -4.49
N SER A 182 7.59 1.03 -5.35
CA SER A 182 6.30 0.37 -5.11
C SER A 182 6.35 -1.08 -5.58
N THR A 183 6.92 -1.94 -4.77
CA THR A 183 7.14 -3.37 -5.08
C THR A 183 6.27 -4.30 -4.24
N LEU A 184 5.73 -3.82 -3.13
CA LEU A 184 4.86 -4.60 -2.27
C LEU A 184 3.46 -4.76 -2.88
N PRO A 185 2.80 -5.94 -2.71
CA PRO A 185 1.46 -6.16 -3.24
C PRO A 185 0.41 -5.19 -2.67
N THR A 186 -0.42 -4.62 -3.53
CA THR A 186 -1.46 -3.65 -3.15
C THR A 186 -2.65 -4.26 -2.41
N PHE A 187 -2.78 -5.58 -2.39
CA PHE A 187 -3.78 -6.25 -1.54
C PHE A 187 -3.36 -6.34 -0.06
N HIS A 188 -2.11 -6.02 0.27
CA HIS A 188 -1.67 -5.76 1.64
C HIS A 188 -1.68 -4.26 1.93
N ALA A 189 -2.12 -3.88 3.12
CA ALA A 189 -2.20 -2.48 3.54
C ALA A 189 -0.85 -1.75 3.38
N PHE A 190 0.27 -2.42 3.61
CA PHE A 190 1.62 -1.85 3.48
C PHE A 190 1.95 -1.46 2.03
N GLY A 191 1.66 -2.32 1.05
CA GLY A 191 1.80 -2.00 -0.37
C GLY A 191 0.79 -0.95 -0.85
N PHE A 192 -0.45 -1.05 -0.39
CA PHE A 192 -1.53 -0.16 -0.79
C PHE A 192 -1.36 1.26 -0.25
N ALA A 193 -1.25 1.41 1.07
CA ALA A 193 -1.23 2.73 1.67
C ALA A 193 0.16 3.39 1.60
N ILE A 194 1.24 2.68 1.97
CA ILE A 194 2.56 3.30 2.12
C ILE A 194 3.32 3.41 0.80
N THR A 195 3.26 2.39 -0.07
CA THR A 195 4.06 2.45 -1.31
C THR A 195 3.24 2.85 -2.54
N THR A 196 1.91 3.05 -2.40
CA THR A 196 1.05 3.49 -3.51
C THR A 196 0.30 4.77 -3.17
N LEU A 197 -0.61 4.77 -2.18
CA LEU A 197 -1.47 5.94 -1.95
C LEU A 197 -0.71 7.12 -1.31
N MET A 198 0.16 6.89 -0.34
CA MET A 198 0.95 7.93 0.31
C MET A 198 1.76 8.74 -0.70
N PRO A 199 2.64 8.12 -1.53
CA PRO A 199 3.40 8.90 -2.49
C PRO A 199 2.51 9.62 -3.51
N LEU A 200 1.43 9.00 -3.98
CA LEU A 200 0.50 9.65 -4.91
C LEU A 200 -0.20 10.86 -4.30
N SER A 201 -0.57 10.81 -3.01
CA SER A 201 -1.18 11.94 -2.30
C SER A 201 -0.21 13.08 -2.02
N GLU A 202 1.08 12.78 -1.84
CA GLU A 202 2.14 13.76 -1.59
C GLU A 202 2.83 14.22 -2.90
N GLY A 203 2.40 13.73 -4.06
CA GLY A 203 2.99 14.09 -5.35
C GLY A 203 4.39 13.49 -5.59
N ILE A 204 4.72 12.40 -4.92
CA ILE A 204 6.02 11.71 -5.00
C ILE A 204 5.96 10.65 -6.09
N PRO A 205 6.94 10.59 -6.99
CA PRO A 205 7.04 9.54 -8.01
C PRO A 205 7.15 8.13 -7.41
N ILE A 206 6.53 7.17 -8.10
CA ILE A 206 6.64 5.74 -7.76
C ILE A 206 7.21 4.94 -8.93
N VAL A 207 8.09 3.99 -8.63
CA VAL A 207 8.54 2.95 -9.55
C VAL A 207 7.89 1.64 -9.17
N CYS A 208 6.94 1.18 -9.98
CA CYS A 208 6.19 -0.03 -9.72
C CYS A 208 6.91 -1.28 -10.25
N HIS A 209 6.92 -2.34 -9.45
CA HIS A 209 7.31 -3.67 -9.90
C HIS A 209 6.33 -4.73 -9.38
N ALA A 210 5.87 -5.60 -10.30
CA ALA A 210 4.77 -6.53 -10.04
C ALA A 210 5.12 -7.71 -9.13
N ASP A 211 6.39 -8.11 -9.09
CA ASP A 211 6.86 -9.28 -8.34
C ASP A 211 7.96 -8.87 -7.34
N PRO A 212 7.66 -8.80 -6.03
CA PRO A 212 8.63 -8.40 -5.02
C PRO A 212 9.81 -9.37 -4.87
N LYS A 213 9.72 -10.57 -5.47
CA LYS A 213 10.79 -11.57 -5.46
C LYS A 213 11.81 -11.36 -6.56
N ASP A 214 11.49 -10.59 -7.59
CA ASP A 214 12.42 -10.26 -8.67
C ASP A 214 13.34 -9.10 -8.27
N VAL A 215 14.14 -9.34 -7.24
CA VAL A 215 15.03 -8.33 -6.65
C VAL A 215 16.08 -7.80 -7.62
N ALA A 216 16.46 -8.59 -8.63
CA ALA A 216 17.44 -8.17 -9.63
C ALA A 216 16.86 -7.06 -10.53
N THR A 217 15.64 -7.22 -11.03
CA THR A 217 14.95 -6.19 -11.83
C THR A 217 14.60 -4.97 -10.97
N ILE A 218 14.23 -5.18 -9.70
CA ILE A 218 13.95 -4.07 -8.78
C ILE A 218 15.24 -3.26 -8.53
N ALA A 219 16.39 -3.90 -8.28
CA ALA A 219 17.67 -3.22 -8.09
C ALA A 219 18.08 -2.42 -9.34
N SER A 220 17.91 -2.99 -10.54
CA SER A 220 18.10 -2.25 -11.80
C SER A 220 17.15 -1.06 -11.92
N GLY A 221 15.94 -1.17 -11.39
CA GLY A 221 14.98 -0.07 -11.33
C GLY A 221 15.42 1.02 -10.36
N ILE A 222 15.95 0.66 -9.19
CA ILE A 222 16.50 1.60 -8.21
C ILE A 222 17.65 2.40 -8.86
N GLU A 223 18.60 1.73 -9.48
CA GLU A 223 19.72 2.35 -10.18
C GLU A 223 19.24 3.26 -11.32
N LYS A 224 18.41 2.74 -12.22
CA LYS A 224 17.95 3.44 -13.42
C LYS A 224 17.15 4.70 -13.12
N TYR A 225 16.29 4.65 -12.11
CA TYR A 225 15.39 5.74 -11.78
C TYR A 225 15.82 6.52 -10.52
N SER A 226 16.99 6.21 -9.97
CA SER A 226 17.49 6.82 -8.73
C SER A 226 16.50 6.69 -7.58
N GLY A 227 15.96 5.47 -7.36
CA GLY A 227 15.04 5.18 -6.28
C GLY A 227 15.63 5.56 -4.93
N THR A 228 14.89 6.26 -4.08
CA THR A 228 15.41 6.80 -2.80
C THR A 228 14.86 6.10 -1.56
N ILE A 229 13.68 5.51 -1.66
CA ILE A 229 13.02 4.82 -0.53
C ILE A 229 12.61 3.41 -0.97
N LEU A 230 13.13 2.42 -0.28
CA LEU A 230 12.75 1.02 -0.42
C LEU A 230 12.03 0.56 0.84
N VAL A 231 10.82 0.03 0.65
CA VAL A 231 10.03 -0.56 1.74
C VAL A 231 9.81 -2.03 1.42
N GLY A 232 10.09 -2.92 2.38
CA GLY A 232 9.98 -4.36 2.16
C GLY A 232 9.68 -5.15 3.43
N THR A 233 9.37 -6.44 3.27
CA THR A 233 9.40 -7.35 4.42
C THR A 233 10.82 -7.86 4.64
N PRO A 234 11.20 -8.28 5.87
CA PRO A 234 12.48 -8.92 6.11
C PRO A 234 12.79 -10.06 5.14
N THR A 235 11.77 -10.85 4.80
CA THR A 235 11.89 -11.93 3.81
C THR A 235 12.35 -11.42 2.44
N PHE A 236 11.77 -10.32 1.93
CA PHE A 236 12.20 -9.74 0.66
C PHE A 236 13.58 -9.07 0.77
N LEU A 237 13.87 -8.36 1.86
CA LEU A 237 15.18 -7.74 2.07
C LEU A 237 16.32 -8.78 2.08
N ARG A 238 16.08 -9.94 2.68
CA ARG A 238 17.03 -11.06 2.63
C ARG A 238 17.32 -11.50 1.19
N MET A 239 16.33 -11.45 0.28
CA MET A 239 16.54 -11.83 -1.12
C MET A 239 17.50 -10.90 -1.84
N TYR A 240 17.51 -9.59 -1.53
CA TYR A 240 18.53 -8.67 -2.05
C TYR A 240 19.92 -9.05 -1.55
N THR A 241 20.02 -9.41 -0.28
CA THR A 241 21.30 -9.80 0.34
C THR A 241 21.91 -11.03 -0.32
N ILE A 242 21.14 -12.08 -0.56
CA ILE A 242 21.64 -13.34 -1.13
C ILE A 242 21.81 -13.33 -2.65
N SER A 243 21.16 -12.39 -3.35
CA SER A 243 21.24 -12.29 -4.81
C SER A 243 22.63 -11.80 -5.25
N LYS A 244 23.30 -12.60 -6.08
CA LYS A 244 24.58 -12.20 -6.72
C LYS A 244 24.42 -11.10 -7.78
N LYS A 245 23.19 -10.88 -8.27
CA LYS A 245 22.87 -9.88 -9.30
C LYS A 245 22.61 -8.49 -8.71
N VAL A 246 22.44 -8.39 -7.39
CA VAL A 246 22.21 -7.12 -6.70
C VAL A 246 23.53 -6.69 -6.08
N THR A 247 24.06 -5.57 -6.51
CA THR A 247 25.35 -4.99 -6.04
C THR A 247 25.10 -3.79 -5.16
N SER A 248 26.14 -3.35 -4.44
CA SER A 248 26.07 -2.13 -3.61
C SER A 248 25.80 -0.89 -4.47
N GLU A 249 26.41 -0.83 -5.66
CA GLU A 249 26.24 0.27 -6.61
C GLU A 249 24.78 0.41 -7.06
N SER A 250 24.10 -0.71 -7.31
CA SER A 250 22.67 -0.69 -7.74
C SER A 250 21.72 -0.15 -6.67
N MET A 251 22.17 -0.07 -5.41
CA MET A 251 21.36 0.36 -4.26
C MET A 251 21.77 1.75 -3.73
N GLN A 252 22.84 2.35 -4.25
CA GLN A 252 23.48 3.55 -3.67
C GLN A 252 22.59 4.80 -3.63
N SER A 253 21.56 4.90 -4.47
CA SER A 253 20.63 6.03 -4.46
C SER A 253 19.63 5.98 -3.32
N LEU A 254 19.49 4.82 -2.64
CA LEU A 254 18.57 4.69 -1.52
C LEU A 254 19.08 5.50 -0.32
N ARG A 255 18.23 6.37 0.20
CA ARG A 255 18.48 7.08 1.47
C ARG A 255 17.78 6.42 2.66
N LEU A 256 16.77 5.59 2.39
CA LEU A 256 15.96 4.98 3.44
C LEU A 256 15.51 3.57 3.02
N VAL A 257 15.73 2.61 3.91
CA VAL A 257 15.24 1.23 3.78
C VAL A 257 14.44 0.89 5.03
N VAL A 258 13.15 0.55 4.84
CA VAL A 258 12.24 0.22 5.95
C VAL A 258 11.77 -1.22 5.82
N ALA A 259 11.95 -1.98 6.90
CA ALA A 259 11.42 -3.33 7.05
C ALA A 259 10.13 -3.31 7.88
N GLY A 260 9.09 -4.01 7.43
CA GLY A 260 7.83 -4.10 8.16
C GLY A 260 7.06 -5.38 7.87
N ALA A 261 5.91 -5.54 8.50
CA ALA A 261 4.99 -6.67 8.41
C ALA A 261 5.50 -8.01 8.99
N GLU A 262 6.79 -8.14 9.23
CA GLU A 262 7.43 -9.29 9.87
C GLU A 262 8.50 -8.80 10.84
N LYS A 263 8.83 -9.59 11.87
CA LYS A 263 9.92 -9.27 12.80
C LYS A 263 11.27 -9.27 12.06
N LEU A 264 12.00 -8.18 12.14
CA LEU A 264 13.34 -8.05 11.56
C LEU A 264 14.37 -8.78 12.44
N ARG A 265 14.80 -9.96 12.00
CA ARG A 265 15.84 -10.73 12.68
C ARG A 265 17.20 -10.09 12.47
N SER A 266 18.10 -10.17 13.48
CA SER A 266 19.46 -9.59 13.42
C SER A 266 20.23 -10.06 12.20
N GLU A 267 20.17 -11.35 11.85
CA GLU A 267 20.88 -11.92 10.69
C GLU A 267 20.48 -11.25 9.36
N VAL A 268 19.17 -10.92 9.21
CA VAL A 268 18.68 -10.25 7.99
C VAL A 268 19.14 -8.80 7.96
N ARG A 269 19.07 -8.10 9.11
CA ARG A 269 19.54 -6.73 9.25
C ARG A 269 21.02 -6.64 8.94
N GLU A 270 21.85 -7.36 9.68
CA GLU A 270 23.30 -7.35 9.58
C GLU A 270 23.78 -7.76 8.18
N GLY A 271 23.15 -8.77 7.57
CA GLY A 271 23.46 -9.19 6.22
C GLY A 271 23.18 -8.11 5.18
N PHE A 272 22.07 -7.38 5.31
CA PHE A 272 21.72 -6.28 4.41
C PHE A 272 22.65 -5.07 4.62
N GLU A 273 22.84 -4.66 5.87
CA GLU A 273 23.69 -3.52 6.25
C GLU A 273 25.15 -3.73 5.85
N SER A 274 25.68 -4.94 6.07
CA SER A 274 27.05 -5.30 5.68
C SER A 274 27.25 -5.29 4.16
N LYS A 275 26.27 -5.79 3.39
CA LYS A 275 26.39 -5.86 1.93
C LYS A 275 26.26 -4.50 1.26
N PHE A 276 25.31 -3.66 1.73
CA PHE A 276 24.96 -2.43 1.05
C PHE A 276 25.44 -1.17 1.77
N ASN A 277 26.04 -1.30 2.95
CA ASN A 277 26.45 -0.18 3.82
C ASN A 277 25.29 0.78 4.12
N MET A 278 24.11 0.23 4.41
CA MET A 278 22.86 0.95 4.64
C MET A 278 22.12 0.40 5.85
N THR A 279 21.67 1.26 6.76
CA THR A 279 20.86 0.86 7.91
C THR A 279 19.45 0.48 7.49
N VAL A 280 18.95 -0.64 8.02
CA VAL A 280 17.57 -1.08 7.87
C VAL A 280 16.77 -0.68 9.11
N TYR A 281 15.74 0.13 8.89
CA TYR A 281 14.84 0.62 9.94
C TYR A 281 13.61 -0.26 10.04
N GLU A 282 13.23 -0.67 11.26
CA GLU A 282 12.08 -1.53 11.50
C GLU A 282 10.85 -0.71 11.81
N GLY A 283 9.73 -1.02 11.14
CA GLY A 283 8.42 -0.45 11.39
C GLY A 283 7.39 -1.51 11.78
N TYR A 284 6.36 -1.08 12.49
CA TYR A 284 5.27 -1.93 12.95
C TYR A 284 3.92 -1.34 12.58
N GLY A 285 3.00 -2.26 12.32
CA GLY A 285 1.60 -1.96 12.10
C GLY A 285 0.85 -3.17 11.58
N THR A 286 -0.45 -3.02 11.49
CA THR A 286 -1.40 -4.06 11.06
C THR A 286 -2.33 -3.49 10.00
N THR A 287 -3.12 -4.32 9.35
CA THR A 287 -4.14 -3.83 8.40
C THR A 287 -5.11 -2.88 9.10
N GLU A 288 -5.42 -3.14 10.36
CA GLU A 288 -6.31 -2.37 11.22
C GLU A 288 -5.76 -0.98 11.60
N THR A 289 -4.45 -0.75 11.40
CA THR A 289 -3.80 0.56 11.63
C THR A 289 -3.46 1.31 10.33
N SER A 290 -3.94 0.90 9.18
CA SER A 290 -3.90 1.56 7.83
C SER A 290 -2.55 1.76 7.12
N PRO A 291 -1.44 1.05 7.27
CA PRO A 291 -1.09 0.05 8.27
C PRO A 291 -0.12 0.56 9.33
N GLY A 292 0.49 1.76 9.19
CA GLY A 292 1.62 2.20 9.99
C GLY A 292 1.20 2.66 11.39
N ALA A 293 1.89 2.17 12.41
CA ALA A 293 1.67 2.58 13.79
C ALA A 293 2.95 3.10 14.45
N SER A 294 4.11 2.51 14.15
CA SER A 294 5.41 2.98 14.65
C SER A 294 6.53 2.67 13.66
N VAL A 295 7.67 3.36 13.81
CA VAL A 295 8.85 3.13 12.96
C VAL A 295 10.14 3.61 13.64
N ASN A 296 11.23 2.87 13.43
CA ASN A 296 12.60 3.35 13.63
C ASN A 296 13.03 4.18 12.42
N LEU A 297 13.82 5.23 12.64
CA LEU A 297 14.26 6.14 11.59
C LEU A 297 15.67 6.67 11.92
N PRO A 298 16.39 7.27 10.96
CA PRO A 298 17.66 7.90 11.23
C PRO A 298 17.58 8.90 12.39
N ASP A 299 18.56 8.87 13.28
CA ASP A 299 18.69 9.88 14.32
C ASP A 299 18.90 11.27 13.72
N ILE A 300 18.35 12.28 14.37
CA ILE A 300 18.57 13.66 13.97
C ILE A 300 19.73 14.20 14.80
N PRO A 301 20.89 14.53 14.19
CA PRO A 301 22.00 15.10 14.91
C PRO A 301 21.66 16.46 15.51
N ALA A 302 22.31 16.80 16.62
CA ALA A 302 22.19 18.13 17.21
C ALA A 302 22.64 19.21 16.22
N SER A 303 21.92 20.32 16.17
CA SER A 303 22.27 21.52 15.44
C SER A 303 22.19 22.74 16.37
N ASN A 304 22.57 23.92 15.86
CA ASN A 304 22.41 25.17 16.65
C ASN A 304 20.97 25.48 17.07
N PHE A 305 19.98 24.82 16.43
CA PHE A 305 18.56 25.11 16.64
C PHE A 305 17.76 23.91 17.17
N THR A 306 18.34 22.70 17.12
CA THR A 306 17.63 21.47 17.52
C THR A 306 18.55 20.54 18.32
N PRO A 307 18.08 20.02 19.49
CA PRO A 307 18.83 19.01 20.23
C PRO A 307 18.89 17.70 19.44
N HIS A 308 19.89 16.87 19.76
CA HIS A 308 19.97 15.50 19.25
C HIS A 308 18.68 14.74 19.53
N LYS A 309 18.06 14.12 18.51
CA LYS A 309 16.84 13.33 18.67
C LYS A 309 17.11 11.89 18.25
N LEU A 310 17.11 11.00 19.24
CA LEU A 310 17.16 9.57 19.00
C LEU A 310 15.84 9.09 18.41
N ARG A 311 15.90 8.49 17.23
CA ARG A 311 14.78 7.93 16.48
C ARG A 311 14.97 6.45 16.16
N ASN A 312 16.19 5.93 16.30
CA ASN A 312 16.51 4.55 16.06
C ASN A 312 16.82 3.81 17.37
N ARG A 313 16.10 2.71 17.60
CA ARG A 313 16.35 1.76 18.69
C ARG A 313 16.32 0.34 18.10
N PRO A 314 17.45 -0.18 17.62
CA PRO A 314 17.54 -1.52 17.06
C PRO A 314 16.97 -2.59 17.99
N GLY A 315 16.20 -3.54 17.43
CA GLY A 315 15.52 -4.58 18.23
C GLY A 315 14.16 -4.15 18.78
N THR A 316 13.71 -2.93 18.46
CA THR A 316 12.35 -2.45 18.77
C THR A 316 11.64 -2.05 17.47
N VAL A 317 10.34 -1.84 17.57
CA VAL A 317 9.52 -1.35 16.43
C VAL A 317 9.50 0.18 16.29
N GLY A 318 10.36 0.87 17.04
CA GLY A 318 10.53 2.32 16.96
C GLY A 318 9.49 3.13 17.75
N LYS A 319 9.35 4.40 17.37
CA LYS A 319 8.42 5.33 18.02
C LYS A 319 7.08 5.31 17.31
N ALA A 320 6.01 5.53 18.10
CA ALA A 320 4.66 5.74 17.57
C ALA A 320 4.64 6.87 16.54
N PHE A 321 3.84 6.70 15.49
CA PHE A 321 3.53 7.79 14.56
C PHE A 321 2.87 8.95 15.28
N SER A 322 3.07 10.15 14.78
CA SER A 322 2.44 11.35 15.36
C SER A 322 0.92 11.19 15.44
N GLY A 323 0.35 11.35 16.64
CA GLY A 323 -1.08 11.14 16.90
C GLY A 323 -1.49 9.68 17.11
N THR A 324 -0.55 8.75 17.19
CA THR A 324 -0.79 7.35 17.57
C THR A 324 -0.42 7.13 19.03
N GLU A 325 -1.29 6.48 19.76
CA GLU A 325 -1.05 6.07 21.16
C GLU A 325 -0.94 4.55 21.27
N PHE A 326 -0.02 4.09 22.12
CA PHE A 326 0.11 2.70 22.51
C PHE A 326 -0.11 2.58 24.01
N ARG A 327 -0.91 1.59 24.42
CA ARG A 327 -1.06 1.19 25.80
C ARG A 327 -0.80 -0.30 25.92
N ILE A 328 -0.05 -0.68 26.93
CA ILE A 328 0.17 -2.09 27.26
C ILE A 328 -0.66 -2.39 28.49
N VAL A 329 -1.52 -3.37 28.41
CA VAL A 329 -2.51 -3.70 29.43
C VAL A 329 -2.52 -5.20 29.72
N ASP A 330 -3.01 -5.56 30.87
CA ASP A 330 -3.32 -6.95 31.21
C ASP A 330 -4.41 -7.47 30.26
N PRO A 331 -4.25 -8.65 29.64
CA PRO A 331 -5.20 -9.15 28.64
C PRO A 331 -6.59 -9.49 29.19
N ASP A 332 -6.71 -9.75 30.52
CA ASP A 332 -7.97 -10.17 31.14
C ASP A 332 -8.72 -8.98 31.74
N SER A 333 -8.01 -8.12 32.52
CA SER A 333 -8.62 -6.98 33.20
C SER A 333 -8.62 -5.68 32.38
N LEU A 334 -7.76 -5.59 31.36
CA LEU A 334 -7.46 -4.37 30.56
C LEU A 334 -6.87 -3.22 31.40
N ASP A 335 -6.40 -3.52 32.62
CA ASP A 335 -5.70 -2.53 33.44
C ASP A 335 -4.28 -2.28 32.92
N PRO A 336 -3.77 -1.05 33.03
CA PRO A 336 -2.39 -0.74 32.69
C PRO A 336 -1.40 -1.58 33.51
N ILE A 337 -0.40 -2.16 32.87
CA ILE A 337 0.69 -2.90 33.53
C ILE A 337 1.95 -2.05 33.63
N ALA A 338 2.89 -2.51 34.50
CA ALA A 338 4.14 -1.80 34.71
C ALA A 338 5.04 -1.79 33.50
N THR A 339 5.85 -0.74 33.35
CA THR A 339 6.83 -0.65 32.24
C THR A 339 7.85 -1.78 32.34
N GLY A 340 7.99 -2.55 31.29
CA GLY A 340 8.90 -3.69 31.17
C GLY A 340 8.22 -5.05 31.29
N GLU A 341 6.93 -5.07 31.57
CA GLU A 341 6.11 -6.28 31.57
C GLU A 341 5.45 -6.52 30.21
N ASP A 342 5.22 -7.79 29.88
CA ASP A 342 4.55 -8.19 28.65
C ASP A 342 3.02 -8.12 28.83
N GLY A 343 2.30 -7.63 27.80
CA GLY A 343 0.84 -7.52 27.86
C GLY A 343 0.19 -7.34 26.50
N LEU A 344 -1.12 -7.12 26.51
CA LEU A 344 -1.91 -6.82 25.32
C LEU A 344 -1.64 -5.39 24.86
N ILE A 345 -1.36 -5.22 23.55
CA ILE A 345 -1.13 -3.91 22.95
C ILE A 345 -2.46 -3.32 22.48
N LEU A 346 -2.85 -2.19 23.05
CA LEU A 346 -3.93 -1.36 22.54
C LEU A 346 -3.33 -0.21 21.74
N ILE A 347 -3.90 0.05 20.55
CA ILE A 347 -3.43 1.10 19.66
C ILE A 347 -4.59 2.04 19.35
N GLY A 348 -4.41 3.33 19.61
CA GLY A 348 -5.36 4.39 19.31
C GLY A 348 -4.78 5.41 18.32
N GLY A 349 -5.64 6.05 17.53
CA GLY A 349 -5.20 7.08 16.59
C GLY A 349 -6.14 7.27 15.40
N PRO A 350 -5.94 8.32 14.61
CA PRO A 350 -6.82 8.65 13.47
C PRO A 350 -6.76 7.62 12.33
N GLN A 351 -5.73 6.79 12.30
CA GLN A 351 -5.50 5.75 11.31
C GLN A 351 -6.18 4.42 11.63
N ILE A 352 -6.82 4.28 12.80
CA ILE A 352 -7.45 3.03 13.20
C ILE A 352 -8.70 2.76 12.35
N MET A 353 -8.85 1.52 11.90
CA MET A 353 -9.96 1.06 11.05
C MET A 353 -11.34 1.43 11.58
N LYS A 354 -12.34 1.39 10.73
CA LYS A 354 -13.75 1.53 11.15
C LYS A 354 -14.24 0.30 11.92
N GLY A 355 -13.76 -0.87 11.57
CA GLY A 355 -14.18 -2.17 12.08
C GLY A 355 -14.01 -3.26 11.03
N TYR A 356 -14.49 -4.45 11.34
CA TYR A 356 -14.52 -5.56 10.40
C TYR A 356 -15.82 -5.59 9.60
N LEU A 357 -15.71 -5.85 8.30
CA LEU A 357 -16.85 -5.92 7.38
C LEU A 357 -17.89 -6.92 7.87
N LYS A 358 -19.13 -6.44 8.05
CA LYS A 358 -20.29 -7.25 8.50
C LYS A 358 -20.08 -7.98 9.83
N MET A 359 -19.14 -7.53 10.64
CA MET A 359 -18.95 -8.04 12.00
C MET A 359 -19.23 -6.87 12.96
N PRO A 360 -20.41 -6.80 13.61
CA PRO A 360 -20.62 -5.82 14.66
C PRO A 360 -19.66 -6.10 15.84
N GLU A 361 -19.20 -5.03 16.49
CA GLU A 361 -18.41 -5.11 17.70
C GLU A 361 -19.18 -5.73 18.87
#